data_021fd480523dd686a981f7d86ec8229c
#
_entry.id   021fd480523dd686a981f7d86ec8229c
#
_cell.length_a   1.000
_cell.length_b   1.000
_cell.length_c   1.000
_cell.angle_alpha   90.00
_cell.angle_beta   90.00
_cell.angle_gamma   90.00
#
_symmetry.space_group_name_H-M   'P 1'
#
loop_
_entity.id
_entity.type
_entity.pdbx_description
1 polymer ?
#
loop_
_entity_poly.entity_id
_entity_poly.type
_entity_poly.pdbx_seq_one_letter_code
_entity_poly.pdbx_strand_id
1 'polypeptide(L)'
;YPDFAFQVARLVSEGVCDRGIMVDGAGIGSCMAANKVPGIRAAMCYDVKTAKNSREHNNANVLTLGAGMIDISRAKEIVDV
;
A
#
# COMPACT_ATOMS: atom_id res chain seq x y z
N TYR A 1 -0.22 10.91 10.80
CA TYR A 1 -0.46 9.73 9.98
C TYR A 1 0.80 8.83 9.82
N PRO A 2 2.01 9.34 9.99
CA PRO A 2 3.19 8.46 9.93
C PRO A 2 3.14 7.31 10.92
N ASP A 3 2.52 7.52 12.08
CA ASP A 3 2.38 6.48 13.10
C ASP A 3 1.52 5.33 12.61
N PHE A 4 0.43 5.62 11.88
CA PHE A 4 -0.41 4.58 11.30
C PHE A 4 0.36 3.77 10.26
N ALA A 5 1.12 4.46 9.41
CA ALA A 5 1.91 3.79 8.39
C ALA A 5 2.94 2.84 9.00
N PHE A 6 3.62 3.28 10.06
CA PHE A 6 4.58 2.44 10.75
C PHE A 6 3.92 1.26 11.44
N GLN A 7 2.74 1.44 12.05
CA GLN A 7 2.04 0.34 12.70
C GLN A 7 1.63 -0.74 11.69
N VAL A 8 1.03 -0.35 10.57
CA VAL A 8 0.64 -1.29 9.52
C VAL A 8 1.87 -2.02 8.99
N ALA A 9 2.92 -1.28 8.68
CA ALA A 9 4.15 -1.86 8.14
C ALA A 9 4.79 -2.83 9.12
N ARG A 10 4.81 -2.52 10.41
CA ARG A 10 5.37 -3.41 11.43
C ARG A 10 4.59 -4.70 11.55
N LEU A 11 3.25 -4.65 11.50
CA LEU A 11 2.43 -5.86 11.56
C LEU A 11 2.72 -6.79 10.38
N VAL A 12 2.92 -6.23 9.20
CA VAL A 12 3.30 -7.02 8.02
C VAL A 12 4.73 -7.54 8.15
N SER A 13 5.65 -6.68 8.56
CA SER A 13 7.07 -7.03 8.71
C SER A 13 7.28 -8.14 9.73
N GLU A 14 6.50 -8.14 10.82
CA GLU A 14 6.60 -9.12 11.90
C GLU A 14 5.83 -10.41 11.61
N GLY A 15 5.16 -10.49 10.46
CA GLY A 15 4.43 -11.70 10.09
C GLY A 15 3.06 -11.84 10.73
N VAL A 16 2.58 -10.84 11.47
CA VAL A 16 1.24 -10.88 12.08
C VAL A 16 0.19 -10.80 10.98
N CYS A 17 0.46 -9.99 9.94
CA CYS A 17 -0.39 -9.88 8.76
C CYS A 17 0.47 -10.19 7.54
N ASP A 18 -0.14 -10.83 6.53
CA ASP A 18 0.57 -11.12 5.28
C ASP A 18 0.70 -9.88 4.40
N ARG A 19 -0.29 -9.01 4.43
CA ARG A 19 -0.37 -7.81 3.59
C ARG A 19 -1.01 -6.67 4.36
N GLY A 20 -0.73 -5.45 3.92
CA GLY A 20 -1.30 -4.25 4.50
C GLY A 20 -1.88 -3.33 3.45
N ILE A 21 -2.89 -2.56 3.84
CA ILE A 21 -3.51 -1.54 2.99
C ILE A 21 -3.62 -0.26 3.79
N MET A 22 -3.19 0.84 3.19
CA MET A 22 -3.30 2.16 3.81
C MET A 22 -3.92 3.15 2.85
N VAL A 23 -4.75 4.04 3.37
CA VAL A 23 -5.42 5.07 2.57
C VAL A 23 -5.10 6.42 3.19
N ASP A 24 -4.58 7.34 2.39
CA ASP A 24 -4.40 8.74 2.78
C ASP A 24 -4.76 9.63 1.60
N GLY A 25 -4.50 10.93 1.70
CA GLY A 25 -4.92 11.89 0.68
C GLY A 25 -4.39 11.58 -0.71
N ALA A 26 -3.11 11.28 -0.82
CA ALA A 26 -2.45 11.01 -2.10
C ALA A 26 -1.86 9.60 -2.19
N GLY A 27 -1.72 8.90 -1.07
CA GLY A 27 -1.10 7.58 -1.02
C GLY A 27 0.41 7.61 -1.05
N ILE A 28 1.02 8.78 -1.15
CA ILE A 28 2.47 8.92 -1.32
C ILE A 28 3.21 8.89 0.01
N GLY A 29 2.78 9.72 0.96
CA GLY A 29 3.46 9.80 2.25
C GLY A 29 3.41 8.51 3.04
N SER A 30 2.26 7.83 3.04
CA SER A 30 2.14 6.54 3.70
C SER A 30 3.02 5.48 3.04
N CYS A 31 3.14 5.53 1.72
CA CYS A 31 4.03 4.63 0.97
C CYS A 31 5.50 4.86 1.38
N MET A 32 5.92 6.11 1.44
CA MET A 32 7.28 6.43 1.83
C MET A 32 7.59 6.02 3.27
N ALA A 33 6.65 6.27 4.18
CA ALA A 33 6.81 5.90 5.59
C ALA A 33 6.87 4.38 5.75
N ALA A 34 5.98 3.65 5.09
CA ALA A 34 5.95 2.20 5.17
C ALA A 34 7.24 1.57 4.67
N ASN A 35 7.81 2.09 3.60
CA ASN A 35 9.04 1.55 3.01
C ASN A 35 10.28 1.75 3.87
N LYS A 36 10.19 2.55 4.93
CA LYS A 36 11.28 2.67 5.90
C LYS A 36 11.38 1.50 6.86
N VAL A 37 10.36 0.65 6.89
CA VAL A 37 10.36 -0.54 7.77
C VAL A 37 11.00 -1.71 7.02
N PRO A 38 12.00 -2.39 7.61
CA PRO A 38 12.63 -3.54 6.94
C PRO A 38 11.62 -4.63 6.58
N GLY A 39 11.76 -5.17 5.39
CA GLY A 39 10.88 -6.23 4.90
C GLY A 39 9.60 -5.73 4.25
N ILE A 40 9.39 -4.42 4.20
CA ILE A 40 8.20 -3.83 3.58
C ILE A 40 8.51 -3.38 2.16
N ARG A 41 7.62 -3.76 1.26
CA ARG A 41 7.62 -3.35 -0.14
C ARG A 41 6.26 -2.72 -0.42
N ALA A 42 6.13 -1.45 -0.02
CA ALA A 42 4.90 -0.70 -0.20
C ALA A 42 4.86 -0.06 -1.59
N ALA A 43 3.69 -0.11 -2.20
CA ALA A 43 3.47 0.49 -3.51
C ALA A 43 2.21 1.35 -3.48
N MET A 44 2.33 2.56 -4.00
CA MET A 44 1.18 3.44 -4.19
C MET A 44 0.61 3.13 -5.57
N CYS A 45 -0.64 2.67 -5.61
CA CYS A 45 -1.30 2.28 -6.85
C CYS A 45 -2.52 3.16 -7.09
N TYR A 46 -2.73 3.53 -8.35
CA TYR A 46 -3.86 4.38 -8.72
C TYR A 46 -4.70 3.76 -9.83
N ASP A 47 -4.31 2.60 -10.35
CA ASP A 47 -5.10 1.85 -11.32
C ASP A 47 -4.74 0.37 -11.23
N VAL A 48 -5.47 -0.46 -11.99
CA VAL A 48 -5.24 -1.91 -11.99
C VAL A 48 -3.88 -2.25 -12.59
N LYS A 49 -3.43 -1.49 -13.58
CA LYS A 49 -2.13 -1.74 -14.21
C LYS A 49 -0.97 -1.57 -13.24
N THR A 50 -0.96 -0.48 -12.46
CA THR A 50 0.09 -0.27 -11.45
C THR A 50 0.01 -1.31 -10.34
N ALA A 51 -1.20 -1.72 -9.95
CA ALA A 51 -1.39 -2.75 -8.94
C ALA A 51 -0.82 -4.09 -9.40
N LYS A 52 -1.12 -4.50 -10.63
CA LYS A 52 -0.55 -5.74 -11.19
C LYS A 52 0.96 -5.67 -11.27
N ASN A 53 1.50 -4.53 -11.71
CA ASN A 53 2.94 -4.35 -11.81
C ASN A 53 3.60 -4.51 -10.43
N SER A 54 3.00 -3.92 -9.39
CA SER A 54 3.57 -4.00 -8.05
C SER A 54 3.64 -5.43 -7.54
N ARG A 55 2.66 -6.27 -7.89
CA ARG A 55 2.65 -7.66 -7.47
C ARG A 55 3.57 -8.54 -8.34
N GLU A 56 3.52 -8.36 -9.64
CA GLU A 56 4.25 -9.24 -10.57
C GLU A 56 5.75 -8.95 -10.60
N HIS A 57 6.12 -7.68 -10.51
CA HIS A 57 7.53 -7.29 -10.69
C HIS A 57 8.22 -6.90 -9.39
N ASN A 58 7.48 -6.42 -8.41
CA ASN A 58 8.08 -5.89 -7.18
C ASN A 58 7.65 -6.66 -5.92
N ASN A 59 6.77 -7.63 -6.05
CA ASN A 59 6.29 -8.44 -4.93
C ASN A 59 5.86 -7.56 -3.73
N ALA A 60 5.10 -6.52 -4.01
CA ALA A 60 4.66 -5.58 -2.98
C ALA A 60 3.78 -6.28 -1.95
N ASN A 61 3.96 -5.96 -0.68
CA ASN A 61 3.17 -6.52 0.41
C ASN A 61 2.35 -5.47 1.17
N VAL A 62 2.51 -4.20 0.84
CA VAL A 62 1.68 -3.12 1.37
C VAL A 62 1.20 -2.26 0.20
N LEU A 63 -0.10 -2.02 0.18
CA LEU A 63 -0.74 -1.16 -0.82
C LEU A 63 -1.09 0.16 -0.17
N THR A 64 -0.76 1.27 -0.82
CA THR A 64 -1.25 2.58 -0.39
C THR A 64 -2.13 3.18 -1.47
N LEU A 65 -3.22 3.79 -1.05
CA LEU A 65 -4.21 4.39 -1.92
C LEU A 65 -4.41 5.86 -1.57
N GLY A 66 -4.57 6.69 -2.58
CA GLY A 66 -4.88 8.10 -2.39
C GLY A 66 -6.38 8.34 -2.49
N ALA A 67 -7.03 8.67 -1.37
CA ALA A 67 -8.47 8.89 -1.34
C ALA A 67 -8.90 10.04 -2.26
N GLY A 68 -8.04 11.04 -2.45
CA GLY A 68 -8.30 12.16 -3.34
C GLY A 68 -7.98 11.91 -4.80
N MET A 69 -7.41 10.75 -5.14
CA MET A 69 -6.89 10.46 -6.47
C MET A 69 -7.74 9.45 -7.22
N ILE A 70 -8.51 8.62 -6.53
CA ILE A 70 -9.30 7.55 -7.14
C ILE A 70 -10.67 7.47 -6.48
N ASP A 71 -11.65 6.92 -7.21
CA ASP A 71 -12.98 6.70 -6.66
C ASP A 71 -13.07 5.31 -6.01
N ILE A 72 -14.21 5.03 -5.38
CA ILE A 72 -14.42 3.78 -4.65
C ILE A 72 -14.38 2.57 -5.59
N SER A 73 -14.95 2.68 -6.77
CA SER A 73 -14.95 1.58 -7.75
C SER A 73 -13.53 1.21 -8.16
N ARG A 74 -12.71 2.23 -8.44
CA ARG A 74 -11.32 2.02 -8.80
C ARG A 74 -10.54 1.41 -7.65
N ALA A 75 -10.78 1.87 -6.42
CA ALA A 75 -10.12 1.33 -5.24
C ALA A 75 -10.40 -0.15 -5.06
N LYS A 76 -11.65 -0.57 -5.26
CA LYS A 76 -12.01 -1.99 -5.16
C LYS A 76 -11.30 -2.83 -6.21
N GLU A 77 -11.23 -2.35 -7.45
CA GLU A 77 -10.51 -3.06 -8.52
C GLU A 77 -9.04 -3.24 -8.17
N ILE A 78 -8.41 -2.22 -7.62
CA ILE A 78 -7.00 -2.27 -7.25
C ILE A 78 -6.77 -3.26 -6.12
N VAL A 79 -7.61 -3.25 -5.10
CA VAL A 79 -7.46 -4.14 -3.94
C VAL A 79 -7.61 -5.61 -4.35
N ASP A 80 -8.47 -5.89 -5.32
CA ASP A 80 -8.72 -7.26 -5.77
C ASP A 80 -7.54 -7.88 -6.55
N VAL A 81 -6.60 -7.06 -6.93
CA VAL A 81 -5.37 -7.55 -7.55
C VAL A 81 -4.39 -7.99 -6.48
#